data_23d45fbc074bbf2517dcf2d123155dd4
#
_entry.id   23d45fbc074bbf2517dcf2d123155dd4
#
_cell.length_a   1.000
_cell.length_b   1.000
_cell.length_c   1.000
_cell.angle_alpha   90.00
_cell.angle_beta   90.00
_cell.angle_gamma   90.00
#
_symmetry.space_group_name_H-M   'P 1'
#
loop_
_entity.id
_entity.type
_entity.pdbx_description
1 polymer ?
#
loop_
_entity_poly.entity_id
_entity_poly.type
_entity_poly.pdbx_seq_one_letter_code
_entity_poly.pdbx_strand_id
1 'polypeptide(L)'
;MKKILIILLFICTSLQAEKIEQLSWFNLQEILEDDRLTYKIIKSCVSLNSAVTELIKKEHPELAKEFFQTANYLYPFGILVLKKIKNINNKEAEQEFFSSVDNLTDDYMSFMIKNGEITKS
;
A
#
# COMPACT_ATOMS: atom_id res chain seq x y z
N MET A 1 3.61 0.99 -17.85
CA MET A 1 3.00 0.39 -16.68
C MET A 1 3.99 -0.20 -15.69
N LYS A 2 5.03 -0.89 -16.14
CA LYS A 2 6.09 -1.35 -15.23
C LYS A 2 6.70 -0.21 -14.42
N LYS A 3 6.87 0.95 -15.05
CA LYS A 3 7.42 2.14 -14.38
C LYS A 3 6.53 2.64 -13.26
N ILE A 4 5.23 2.53 -13.41
CA ILE A 4 4.27 2.96 -12.38
C ILE A 4 4.37 2.06 -11.14
N LEU A 5 4.49 0.74 -11.32
CA LEU A 5 4.65 -0.19 -10.22
C LEU A 5 5.95 0.03 -9.46
N ILE A 6 7.04 0.27 -10.18
CA ILE A 6 8.34 0.56 -9.58
C ILE A 6 8.29 1.86 -8.78
N ILE A 7 7.65 2.89 -9.34
CA ILE A 7 7.47 4.18 -8.65
C ILE A 7 6.62 4.00 -7.39
N LEU A 8 5.53 3.24 -7.47
CA LEU A 8 4.68 2.94 -6.30
C LEU A 8 5.45 2.20 -5.22
N LEU A 9 6.24 1.19 -5.58
CA LEU A 9 7.08 0.47 -4.63
C LEU A 9 8.10 1.41 -3.97
N PHE A 10 8.69 2.30 -4.75
CA PHE A 10 9.64 3.28 -4.24
C PHE A 10 8.98 4.22 -3.25
N ILE A 11 7.78 4.72 -3.56
CA ILE A 11 7.00 5.57 -2.67
C ILE A 11 6.63 4.81 -1.39
N CYS A 12 6.21 3.54 -1.51
CA CYS A 12 5.84 2.72 -0.37
C CYS A 12 7.01 2.50 0.59
N THR A 13 8.19 2.21 0.06
CA THR A 13 9.39 2.06 0.89
C THR A 13 9.79 3.38 1.55
N SER A 14 9.54 4.50 0.87
CA SER A 14 9.80 5.83 1.40
C SER A 14 8.91 6.17 2.58
N LEU A 15 7.73 5.56 2.67
CA LEU A 15 6.78 5.79 3.76
C LEU A 15 7.08 4.97 5.01
N GLN A 16 8.14 4.18 5.01
CA GLN A 16 8.57 3.45 6.20
C GLN A 16 9.20 4.40 7.23
N ALA A 17 8.87 4.16 8.48
CA ALA A 17 8.97 5.11 9.58
C ALA A 17 10.28 5.87 9.77
N GLU A 18 11.42 5.24 9.61
CA GLU A 18 12.70 5.90 9.90
C GLU A 18 13.15 6.83 8.79
N LYS A 19 12.70 6.58 7.58
CA LYS A 19 13.09 7.38 6.43
C LYS A 19 12.15 8.52 6.16
N ILE A 20 10.96 8.51 6.76
CA ILE A 20 9.99 9.57 6.61
C ILE A 20 10.55 10.91 7.09
N GLU A 21 11.32 10.89 8.19
CA GLU A 21 11.93 12.12 8.72
C GLU A 21 13.01 12.67 7.79
N GLN A 22 13.66 11.83 7.01
CA GLN A 22 14.75 12.23 6.13
C GLN A 22 14.30 12.49 4.70
N LEU A 23 13.22 11.84 4.29
CA LEU A 23 12.69 12.01 2.97
C LEU A 23 11.92 13.28 2.85
N SER A 24 12.60 14.25 2.32
CA SER A 24 11.95 15.47 1.93
C SER A 24 10.63 15.64 2.65
N TRP A 25 10.74 15.96 3.89
CA TRP A 25 9.72 16.53 4.75
C TRP A 25 8.72 17.38 3.96
N PHE A 26 9.18 17.98 2.91
CA PHE A 26 8.48 18.76 1.93
C PHE A 26 7.39 18.01 1.18
N ASN A 27 7.73 16.85 0.60
CA ASN A 27 6.79 16.07 -0.19
C ASN A 27 5.75 15.38 0.70
N LEU A 28 6.14 15.03 1.92
CA LEU A 28 5.23 14.42 2.86
C LEU A 28 4.16 15.42 3.32
N GLN A 29 4.53 16.68 3.55
CA GLN A 29 3.57 17.72 3.91
C GLN A 29 2.54 17.97 2.82
N GLU A 30 2.97 18.03 1.57
CA GLU A 30 2.05 18.20 0.45
C GLU A 30 1.06 17.04 0.34
N ILE A 31 1.55 15.82 0.54
CA ILE A 31 0.71 14.61 0.52
C ILE A 31 -0.28 14.66 1.67
N LEU A 32 0.15 15.03 2.86
CA LEU A 32 -0.68 15.06 4.06
C LEU A 32 -1.72 16.20 4.04
N GLU A 33 -1.50 17.25 3.27
CA GLU A 33 -2.47 18.32 3.10
C GLU A 33 -3.68 17.89 2.27
N ASP A 34 -3.49 16.95 1.35
CA ASP A 34 -4.59 16.41 0.55
C ASP A 34 -4.95 15.02 1.06
N ASP A 35 -6.00 14.95 1.87
CA ASP A 35 -6.44 13.70 2.48
C ASP A 35 -6.81 12.63 1.44
N ARG A 36 -7.40 13.03 0.33
CA ARG A 36 -7.79 12.09 -0.73
C ARG A 36 -6.58 11.49 -1.41
N LEU A 37 -5.58 12.30 -1.68
CA LEU A 37 -4.33 11.84 -2.27
C LEU A 37 -3.59 10.93 -1.29
N THR A 38 -3.52 11.32 -0.03
CA THR A 38 -2.92 10.52 1.03
C THR A 38 -3.61 9.16 1.13
N TYR A 39 -4.92 9.13 1.14
CA TYR A 39 -5.68 7.89 1.19
C TYR A 39 -5.36 6.99 -0.01
N LYS A 40 -5.35 7.57 -1.20
CA LYS A 40 -5.08 6.83 -2.44
C LYS A 40 -3.68 6.20 -2.42
N ILE A 41 -2.68 6.95 -1.97
CA ILE A 41 -1.30 6.45 -1.86
C ILE A 41 -1.22 5.33 -0.82
N ILE A 42 -1.78 5.52 0.36
CA ILE A 42 -1.74 4.51 1.43
C ILE A 42 -2.45 3.24 0.97
N LYS A 43 -3.64 3.37 0.40
CA LYS A 43 -4.40 2.22 -0.11
C LYS A 43 -3.60 1.46 -1.17
N SER A 44 -3.00 2.18 -2.10
CA SER A 44 -2.17 1.57 -3.16
C SER A 44 -0.94 0.88 -2.59
N CYS A 45 -0.27 1.50 -1.62
CA CYS A 45 0.90 0.90 -0.98
C CYS A 45 0.55 -0.37 -0.20
N VAL A 46 -0.52 -0.34 0.58
CA VAL A 46 -0.98 -1.52 1.34
C VAL A 46 -1.33 -2.65 0.38
N SER A 47 -2.08 -2.34 -0.67
CA SER A 47 -2.54 -3.33 -1.65
C SER A 47 -1.38 -3.92 -2.44
N LEU A 48 -0.45 -3.10 -2.88
CA LEU A 48 0.71 -3.55 -3.65
C LEU A 48 1.63 -4.43 -2.81
N ASN A 49 1.93 -4.01 -1.58
CA ASN A 49 2.76 -4.82 -0.68
C ASN A 49 2.08 -6.14 -0.34
N SER A 50 0.76 -6.14 -0.16
CA SER A 50 0.00 -7.36 0.08
C SER A 50 0.04 -8.29 -1.13
N ALA A 51 -0.11 -7.75 -2.32
CA ALA A 51 -0.05 -8.54 -3.57
C ALA A 51 1.32 -9.18 -3.76
N VAL A 52 2.40 -8.42 -3.56
CA VAL A 52 3.75 -8.95 -3.66
C VAL A 52 3.97 -10.06 -2.61
N THR A 53 3.52 -9.83 -1.37
CA THR A 53 3.61 -10.84 -0.31
C THR A 53 3.00 -12.16 -0.75
N GLU A 54 1.77 -12.13 -1.28
CA GLU A 54 1.08 -13.33 -1.71
C GLU A 54 1.79 -14.05 -2.85
N LEU A 55 2.37 -13.29 -3.78
CA LEU A 55 3.01 -13.87 -4.97
C LEU A 55 4.38 -14.47 -4.71
N ILE A 56 5.12 -13.98 -3.71
CA ILE A 56 6.49 -14.42 -3.47
C ILE A 56 6.68 -15.24 -2.20
N LYS A 57 5.65 -15.40 -1.38
CA LYS A 57 5.79 -16.01 -0.04
C LYS A 57 6.34 -17.44 -0.05
N LYS A 58 6.11 -18.21 -1.11
CA LYS A 58 6.62 -19.59 -1.20
C LYS A 58 8.10 -19.63 -1.53
N GLU A 59 8.54 -18.82 -2.47
CA GLU A 59 9.92 -18.82 -2.93
C GLU A 59 10.84 -17.91 -2.11
N HIS A 60 10.28 -16.83 -1.58
CA HIS A 60 11.04 -15.81 -0.85
C HIS A 60 10.33 -15.41 0.45
N PRO A 61 10.21 -16.34 1.42
CA PRO A 61 9.42 -16.08 2.63
C PRO A 61 9.94 -14.92 3.47
N GLU A 62 11.26 -14.73 3.54
CA GLU A 62 11.83 -13.61 4.31
C GLU A 62 11.53 -12.26 3.67
N LEU A 63 11.64 -12.18 2.35
CA LEU A 63 11.31 -10.96 1.62
C LEU A 63 9.81 -10.68 1.69
N ALA A 64 8.98 -11.71 1.57
CA ALA A 64 7.54 -11.59 1.69
C ALA A 64 7.14 -11.00 3.05
N LYS A 65 7.84 -11.42 4.11
CA LYS A 65 7.62 -10.91 5.45
C LYS A 65 7.85 -9.40 5.53
N GLU A 66 8.89 -8.91 4.87
CA GLU A 66 9.18 -7.46 4.84
C GLU A 66 8.06 -6.68 4.16
N PHE A 67 7.57 -7.16 3.02
CA PHE A 67 6.45 -6.52 2.32
C PHE A 67 5.19 -6.55 3.18
N PHE A 68 4.92 -7.66 3.84
CA PHE A 68 3.78 -7.79 4.72
C PHE A 68 3.85 -6.83 5.90
N GLN A 69 5.02 -6.66 6.50
CA GLN A 69 5.21 -5.72 7.60
C GLN A 69 4.94 -4.28 7.17
N THR A 70 5.35 -3.91 5.97
CA THR A 70 5.07 -2.59 5.41
C THR A 70 3.56 -2.38 5.25
N ALA A 71 2.85 -3.37 4.70
CA ALA A 71 1.40 -3.31 4.56
C ALA A 71 0.73 -3.13 5.93
N ASN A 72 1.13 -3.93 6.91
CA ASN A 72 0.58 -3.85 8.25
C ASN A 72 0.85 -2.51 8.93
N TYR A 73 2.02 -1.95 8.72
CA TYR A 73 2.38 -0.65 9.27
C TYR A 73 1.49 0.47 8.73
N LEU A 74 1.21 0.44 7.44
CA LEU A 74 0.43 1.48 6.79
C LEU A 74 -1.08 1.32 6.95
N TYR A 75 -1.55 0.13 7.24
CA TYR A 75 -2.97 -0.21 7.27
C TYR A 75 -3.79 0.70 8.20
N PRO A 76 -3.38 0.91 9.47
CA PRO A 76 -4.15 1.79 10.38
C PRO A 76 -4.25 3.23 9.89
N PHE A 77 -3.24 3.72 9.20
CA PHE A 77 -3.25 5.08 8.67
C PHE A 77 -4.31 5.23 7.56
N GLY A 78 -4.48 4.21 6.74
CA GLY A 78 -5.53 4.21 5.72
C GLY A 78 -6.91 4.33 6.33
N ILE A 79 -7.15 3.61 7.41
CA ILE A 79 -8.42 3.67 8.13
C ILE A 79 -8.67 5.06 8.71
N LEU A 80 -7.65 5.64 9.35
CA LEU A 80 -7.75 6.98 9.94
C LEU A 80 -8.07 8.04 8.90
N VAL A 81 -7.40 8.00 7.77
CA VAL A 81 -7.62 8.97 6.69
C VAL A 81 -9.01 8.80 6.09
N LEU A 82 -9.46 7.57 5.91
CA LEU A 82 -10.79 7.29 5.37
C LEU A 82 -11.89 7.81 6.29
N LYS A 83 -11.74 7.62 7.59
CA LYS A 83 -12.66 8.18 8.59
C LYS A 83 -12.80 9.69 8.44
N LYS A 84 -11.67 10.35 8.25
CA LYS A 84 -11.61 11.80 8.11
C LYS A 84 -12.28 12.28 6.82
N ILE A 85 -12.03 11.59 5.71
CA ILE A 85 -12.59 11.96 4.40
C ILE A 85 -14.11 11.79 4.38
N LYS A 86 -14.61 10.67 4.91
CA LYS A 86 -16.03 10.32 4.82
C LYS A 86 -16.84 10.64 6.05
N ASN A 87 -16.19 11.03 7.13
CA ASN A 87 -16.85 11.30 8.41
C ASN A 87 -17.71 10.12 8.87
N ILE A 88 -17.14 8.93 8.84
CA ILE A 88 -17.77 7.68 9.25
C ILE A 88 -17.10 7.14 10.52
N ASN A 89 -17.75 6.17 11.17
CA ASN A 89 -17.18 5.58 12.38
C ASN A 89 -16.05 4.59 12.03
N ASN A 90 -15.33 4.15 13.07
CA ASN A 90 -14.15 3.29 12.90
C ASN A 90 -14.51 1.96 12.22
N LYS A 91 -15.61 1.35 12.63
CA LYS A 91 -16.05 0.06 12.09
C LYS A 91 -16.36 0.14 10.60
N GLU A 92 -17.07 1.18 10.18
CA GLU A 92 -17.40 1.42 8.78
C GLU A 92 -16.14 1.67 7.96
N ALA A 93 -15.21 2.48 8.50
CA ALA A 93 -13.94 2.76 7.84
C ALA A 93 -13.10 1.51 7.67
N GLU A 94 -13.03 0.66 8.69
CA GLU A 94 -12.29 -0.61 8.63
C GLU A 94 -12.86 -1.52 7.54
N GLN A 95 -14.17 -1.66 7.48
CA GLN A 95 -14.84 -2.51 6.50
C GLN A 95 -14.63 -2.01 5.08
N GLU A 96 -14.77 -0.72 4.87
CA GLU A 96 -14.60 -0.12 3.55
C GLU A 96 -13.15 -0.18 3.09
N PHE A 97 -12.21 0.11 3.98
CA PHE A 97 -10.79 0.03 3.66
C PHE A 97 -10.37 -1.39 3.34
N PHE A 98 -10.81 -2.35 4.16
CA PHE A 98 -10.53 -3.77 3.91
C PHE A 98 -11.02 -4.21 2.53
N SER A 99 -12.27 -3.90 2.20
CA SER A 99 -12.83 -4.27 0.89
C SER A 99 -12.07 -3.64 -0.27
N SER A 100 -11.71 -2.36 -0.13
CA SER A 100 -10.96 -1.64 -1.16
C SER A 100 -9.57 -2.23 -1.35
N VAL A 101 -8.87 -2.55 -0.26
CA VAL A 101 -7.55 -3.15 -0.30
C VAL A 101 -7.62 -4.56 -0.89
N ASP A 102 -8.61 -5.35 -0.49
CA ASP A 102 -8.76 -6.71 -0.98
C ASP A 102 -8.95 -6.73 -2.51
N ASN A 103 -9.84 -5.89 -3.01
CA ASN A 103 -10.09 -5.78 -4.45
C ASN A 103 -8.86 -5.30 -5.21
N LEU A 104 -8.20 -4.28 -4.71
CA LEU A 104 -7.03 -3.71 -5.38
C LEU A 104 -5.82 -4.67 -5.31
N THR A 105 -5.70 -5.43 -4.24
CA THR A 105 -4.68 -6.48 -4.12
C THR A 105 -4.87 -7.52 -5.22
N ASP A 106 -6.09 -7.98 -5.43
CA ASP A 106 -6.40 -8.93 -6.49
C ASP A 106 -6.09 -8.37 -7.88
N ASP A 107 -6.40 -7.10 -8.10
CA ASP A 107 -6.09 -6.41 -9.36
C ASP A 107 -4.58 -6.36 -9.60
N TYR A 108 -3.81 -6.01 -8.60
CA TYR A 108 -2.34 -5.98 -8.71
C TYR A 108 -1.75 -7.37 -8.94
N MET A 109 -2.26 -8.39 -8.25
CA MET A 109 -1.80 -9.77 -8.46
C MET A 109 -2.04 -10.21 -9.90
N SER A 110 -3.25 -9.99 -10.39
CA SER A 110 -3.62 -10.34 -11.77
C SER A 110 -2.76 -9.61 -12.79
N PHE A 111 -2.52 -8.34 -12.56
CA PHE A 111 -1.68 -7.51 -13.43
C PHE A 111 -0.24 -8.03 -13.48
N MET A 112 0.34 -8.29 -12.32
CA MET A 112 1.74 -8.74 -12.25
C MET A 112 1.93 -10.13 -12.87
N ILE A 113 1.00 -11.04 -12.66
CA ILE A 113 1.04 -12.37 -13.26
C ILE A 113 0.90 -12.26 -14.78
N LYS A 114 -0.09 -11.51 -15.25
CA LYS A 114 -0.38 -11.33 -16.67
C LYS A 114 0.79 -10.73 -17.44
N ASN A 115 1.52 -9.80 -16.82
CA ASN A 115 2.64 -9.12 -17.47
C ASN A 115 3.97 -9.83 -17.28
N GLY A 116 3.98 -11.00 -16.62
CA GLY A 116 5.19 -11.79 -16.42
C GLY A 116 6.21 -11.16 -15.47
N GLU A 117 5.78 -10.20 -14.66
CA GLU A 117 6.68 -9.55 -13.69
C GLU A 117 6.98 -10.47 -12.52
N ILE A 118 5.98 -11.26 -12.10
CA ILE A 118 6.13 -12.29 -11.07
C ILE A 118 5.43 -13.55 -11.55
N THR A 119 6.12 -14.68 -11.45
CA THR A 119 5.55 -15.97 -11.81
C THR A 119 4.88 -16.56 -10.57
N LYS A 120 3.64 -16.97 -10.73
CA LYS A 120 2.93 -17.64 -9.63
C LYS A 120 3.53 -19.02 -9.41
N SER A 121 4.16 -19.21 -8.27
CA SER A 121 4.74 -20.50 -7.91
C SER A 121 3.69 -21.44 -7.33
#